data_800c639d2688cf09172ea552f497771c
#
_entry.id   800c639d2688cf09172ea552f497771c
#
_cell.length_a   1.000
_cell.length_b   1.000
_cell.length_c   1.000
_cell.angle_alpha   90.00
_cell.angle_beta   90.00
_cell.angle_gamma   90.00
#
_symmetry.space_group_name_H-M   'P 1'
#
loop_
_entity.id
_entity.type
_entity.pdbx_description
1 polymer ?
#
loop_
_entity_poly.entity_id
_entity_poly.type
_entity_poly.pdbx_seq_one_letter_code
_entity_poly.pdbx_strand_id
1 'polypeptide(L)'
;MYGFAALMAGRVVGIVHVVEHDSCWTLKPYAYLQDLFTHEDYRGLGVATALIEHVKMHTEKRACDRVYWLTHQDNLVSQQLYNKVAKKTSFIQYRA
;
A
#
# COMPACT_ATOMS: atom_id res chain seq x y z
N MET A 1 -7.42 -10.85 5.81
CA MET A 1 -6.39 -10.46 4.81
C MET A 1 -6.92 -10.72 3.40
N TYR A 2 -6.64 -9.83 2.50
CA TYR A 2 -7.00 -9.95 1.09
C TYR A 2 -5.95 -9.23 0.24
N GLY A 3 -6.10 -9.31 -1.07
CA GLY A 3 -5.14 -8.66 -1.96
C GLY A 3 -5.75 -8.31 -3.30
N PHE A 4 -4.98 -7.57 -4.06
CA PHE A 4 -5.34 -7.18 -5.43
C PHE A 4 -4.17 -7.45 -6.36
N ALA A 5 -4.50 -7.75 -7.60
CA ALA A 5 -3.52 -7.95 -8.65
C ALA A 5 -3.78 -6.97 -9.79
N ALA A 6 -2.71 -6.39 -10.31
CA ALA A 6 -2.77 -5.57 -11.51
C ALA A 6 -2.50 -6.46 -12.73
N LEU A 7 -3.34 -6.33 -13.75
CA LEU A 7 -3.22 -7.10 -14.99
C LEU A 7 -2.92 -6.18 -16.16
N MET A 8 -2.00 -6.61 -17.01
CA MET A 8 -1.76 -5.97 -18.31
C MET A 8 -1.67 -7.08 -19.37
N ALA A 9 -2.49 -6.98 -20.40
CA ALA A 9 -2.57 -7.99 -21.47
C ALA A 9 -2.77 -9.41 -20.92
N GLY A 10 -3.60 -9.56 -19.89
CA GLY A 10 -3.91 -10.84 -19.26
C GLY A 10 -2.82 -11.38 -18.34
N ARG A 11 -1.75 -10.64 -18.08
CA ARG A 11 -0.64 -11.05 -17.21
C ARG A 11 -0.69 -10.29 -15.90
N VAL A 12 -0.38 -10.97 -14.80
CA VAL A 12 -0.22 -10.32 -13.50
C VAL A 12 1.11 -9.58 -13.50
N VAL A 13 1.04 -8.25 -13.37
CA VAL A 13 2.24 -7.39 -13.40
C VAL A 13 2.51 -6.72 -12.06
N GLY A 14 1.58 -6.82 -11.13
CA GLY A 14 1.77 -6.29 -9.78
C GLY A 14 0.78 -6.89 -8.80
N ILE A 15 1.15 -6.87 -7.53
CA ILE A 15 0.29 -7.36 -6.44
C ILE A 15 0.42 -6.45 -5.22
N VAL A 16 -0.60 -6.49 -4.38
CA VAL A 16 -0.57 -5.89 -3.05
C VAL A 16 -1.44 -6.73 -2.11
N HIS A 17 -0.99 -6.91 -0.88
CA HIS A 17 -1.78 -7.54 0.17
C HIS A 17 -2.22 -6.50 1.17
N VAL A 18 -3.42 -6.70 1.74
CA VAL A 18 -4.01 -5.79 2.72
C VAL A 18 -4.40 -6.59 3.96
N VAL A 19 -3.96 -6.10 5.11
CA VAL A 19 -4.36 -6.65 6.42
C VAL A 19 -5.15 -5.56 7.12
N GLU A 20 -6.45 -5.79 7.35
CA GLU A 20 -7.26 -4.90 8.18
C GLU A 20 -7.14 -5.36 9.62
N HIS A 21 -6.93 -4.42 10.53
CA HIS A 21 -6.79 -4.73 11.95
C HIS A 21 -7.43 -3.66 12.81
N ASP A 22 -7.84 -4.06 14.00
CA ASP A 22 -8.39 -3.14 14.98
C ASP A 22 -7.30 -2.24 15.55
N SER A 23 -7.70 -1.09 16.04
CA SER A 23 -6.84 -0.14 16.71
C SER A 23 -7.47 0.31 18.02
N CYS A 24 -6.66 0.47 19.05
CA CYS A 24 -7.13 1.04 20.32
C CYS A 24 -7.45 2.54 20.23
N TRP A 25 -7.07 3.18 19.13
CA TRP A 25 -7.19 4.63 18.98
C TRP A 25 -8.46 5.03 18.23
N THR A 26 -9.08 4.10 17.49
CA THR A 26 -10.25 4.39 16.67
C THR A 26 -11.24 3.23 16.75
N LEU A 27 -12.51 3.53 16.45
CA LEU A 27 -13.55 2.50 16.34
C LEU A 27 -13.49 1.77 15.00
N LYS A 28 -12.88 2.39 14.00
CA LYS A 28 -12.77 1.83 12.65
C LYS A 28 -11.42 1.15 12.50
N PRO A 29 -11.34 0.06 11.72
CA PRO A 29 -10.08 -0.65 11.53
C PRO A 29 -9.08 0.17 10.71
N TYR A 30 -7.81 -0.21 10.83
CA TYR A 30 -6.74 0.26 9.96
C TYR A 30 -6.50 -0.76 8.86
N ALA A 31 -6.10 -0.29 7.69
CA ALA A 31 -5.68 -1.14 6.59
C ALA A 31 -4.17 -1.02 6.40
N TYR A 32 -3.47 -2.13 6.60
CA TYR A 32 -2.02 -2.22 6.48
C TYR A 32 -1.67 -2.91 5.16
N LEU A 33 -0.94 -2.20 4.28
CA LEU A 33 -0.47 -2.75 3.02
C LEU A 33 0.84 -3.48 3.23
N GLN A 34 0.91 -4.70 2.68
CA GLN A 34 2.12 -5.52 2.65
C GLN A 34 2.35 -6.03 1.24
N ASP A 35 3.61 -6.36 0.95
CA ASP A 35 3.99 -7.03 -0.31
C ASP A 35 3.55 -6.26 -1.56
N LEU A 36 3.60 -4.93 -1.51
CA LEU A 36 3.38 -4.14 -2.70
C LEU A 36 4.55 -4.39 -3.67
N PHE A 37 4.25 -5.06 -4.76
CA PHE A 37 5.26 -5.50 -5.72
C PHE A 37 4.80 -5.22 -7.15
N THR A 38 5.73 -4.74 -7.98
CA THR A 38 5.54 -4.59 -9.42
C THR A 38 6.63 -5.36 -10.14
N HIS A 39 6.24 -6.18 -11.12
CA HIS A 39 7.20 -6.90 -11.95
C HIS A 39 8.17 -5.90 -12.60
N GLU A 40 9.47 -6.25 -12.61
CA GLU A 40 10.52 -5.31 -13.02
C GLU A 40 10.35 -4.76 -14.44
N ASP A 41 9.80 -5.56 -15.37
CA ASP A 41 9.57 -5.15 -16.76
C ASP A 41 8.43 -4.13 -16.88
N TYR A 42 7.65 -3.92 -15.83
CA TYR A 42 6.48 -3.04 -15.83
C TYR A 42 6.62 -1.88 -14.84
N ARG A 43 7.80 -1.68 -14.29
CA ARG A 43 8.08 -0.55 -13.41
C ARG A 43 8.10 0.75 -14.23
N GLY A 44 7.72 1.86 -13.58
CA GLY A 44 7.65 3.15 -14.24
C GLY A 44 6.39 3.37 -15.08
N LEU A 45 5.45 2.42 -15.08
CA LEU A 45 4.19 2.49 -15.83
C LEU A 45 2.98 2.82 -14.95
N GLY A 46 3.20 3.17 -13.68
CA GLY A 46 2.11 3.54 -12.79
C GLY A 46 1.38 2.38 -12.13
N VAL A 47 1.91 1.15 -12.20
CA VAL A 47 1.27 -0.04 -11.62
C VAL A 47 1.14 0.09 -10.10
N ALA A 48 2.21 0.45 -9.40
CA ALA A 48 2.19 0.60 -7.95
C ALA A 48 1.22 1.70 -7.52
N THR A 49 1.21 2.83 -8.22
CA THR A 49 0.27 3.92 -7.96
C THR A 49 -1.17 3.45 -8.13
N ALA A 50 -1.46 2.72 -9.20
CA ALA A 50 -2.80 2.19 -9.45
C ALA A 50 -3.25 1.23 -8.35
N LEU A 51 -2.35 0.36 -7.88
CA LEU A 51 -2.65 -0.57 -6.79
C LEU A 51 -2.95 0.19 -5.48
N ILE A 52 -2.14 1.18 -5.13
CA ILE A 52 -2.35 1.99 -3.92
C ILE A 52 -3.69 2.74 -4.02
N GLU A 53 -3.97 3.37 -5.13
CA GLU A 53 -5.23 4.12 -5.31
C GLU A 53 -6.44 3.19 -5.25
N HIS A 54 -6.34 1.98 -5.79
CA HIS A 54 -7.40 0.99 -5.70
C HIS A 54 -7.64 0.56 -4.25
N VAL A 55 -6.57 0.32 -3.48
CA VAL A 55 -6.69 -0.01 -2.05
C VAL A 55 -7.34 1.14 -1.29
N LYS A 56 -6.94 2.38 -1.54
CA LYS A 56 -7.52 3.55 -0.87
C LYS A 56 -9.02 3.63 -1.12
N MET A 57 -9.45 3.43 -2.35
CA MET A 57 -10.87 3.46 -2.72
C MET A 57 -11.64 2.31 -2.05
N HIS A 58 -11.08 1.11 -2.06
CA HIS A 58 -11.72 -0.08 -1.49
C HIS A 58 -11.87 0.05 0.03
N THR A 59 -10.81 0.48 0.71
CA THR A 59 -10.81 0.61 2.17
C THR A 59 -11.69 1.76 2.65
N GLU A 60 -11.83 2.80 1.86
CA GLU A 60 -12.79 3.88 2.13
C GLU A 60 -14.23 3.35 2.12
N LYS A 61 -14.58 2.52 1.15
CA LYS A 61 -15.90 1.86 1.10
C LYS A 61 -16.14 0.93 2.27
N ARG A 62 -15.08 0.34 2.82
CA ARG A 62 -15.14 -0.53 3.99
C ARG A 62 -15.08 0.25 5.30
N ALA A 63 -15.05 1.57 5.24
CA ALA A 63 -14.99 2.47 6.40
C ALA A 63 -13.75 2.24 7.27
N CYS A 64 -12.58 1.95 6.66
CA CYS A 64 -11.32 1.94 7.38
C CYS A 64 -10.91 3.36 7.76
N ASP A 65 -10.31 3.52 8.94
CA ASP A 65 -9.86 4.82 9.42
C ASP A 65 -8.68 5.35 8.63
N ARG A 66 -7.74 4.47 8.29
CA ARG A 66 -6.55 4.85 7.53
C ARG A 66 -5.98 3.66 6.76
N VAL A 67 -5.19 4.00 5.77
CA VAL A 67 -4.35 3.08 5.01
C VAL A 67 -2.90 3.48 5.27
N TYR A 68 -2.04 2.54 5.60
CA TYR A 68 -0.64 2.83 5.86
C TYR A 68 0.24 1.68 5.40
N TRP A 69 1.52 1.97 5.22
CA TRP A 69 2.53 0.96 4.89
C TRP A 69 3.90 1.40 5.37
N LEU A 70 4.83 0.46 5.39
CA LEU A 70 6.20 0.69 5.76
C LEU A 70 7.10 0.46 4.56
N THR A 71 8.20 1.18 4.51
CA THR A 71 9.26 0.95 3.54
C THR A 71 10.59 1.14 4.22
N HIS A 72 11.64 0.53 3.68
CA HIS A 72 12.99 0.71 4.21
C HIS A 72 13.44 2.15 4.00
N GLN A 73 14.11 2.74 5.01
CA GLN A 73 14.55 4.13 4.94
C GLN A 73 15.51 4.41 3.80
N ASP A 74 16.20 3.39 3.29
CA ASP A 74 17.15 3.51 2.18
C ASP A 74 16.49 3.30 0.81
N ASN A 75 15.21 2.96 0.78
CA ASN A 75 14.49 2.75 -0.48
C ASN A 75 13.98 4.07 -1.02
N LEU A 76 14.90 4.88 -1.53
CA LEU A 76 14.60 6.25 -1.96
C LEU A 76 13.69 6.29 -3.20
N VAL A 77 13.82 5.32 -4.08
CA VAL A 77 12.99 5.26 -5.30
C VAL A 77 11.52 5.07 -4.93
N SER A 78 11.23 4.10 -4.04
CA SER A 78 9.86 3.86 -3.58
C SER A 78 9.32 5.06 -2.80
N GLN A 79 10.15 5.72 -2.00
CA GLN A 79 9.74 6.89 -1.25
C GLN A 79 9.34 8.07 -2.14
N GLN A 80 9.98 8.23 -3.29
CA GLN A 80 9.58 9.25 -4.24
C GLN A 80 8.14 9.03 -4.73
N LEU A 81 7.78 7.79 -5.00
CA LEU A 81 6.41 7.43 -5.35
C LEU A 81 5.47 7.67 -4.18
N TYR A 82 5.82 7.18 -2.99
CA TYR A 82 4.96 7.26 -1.81
C TYR A 82 4.69 8.71 -1.39
N ASN A 83 5.66 9.60 -1.54
CA ASN A 83 5.48 11.02 -1.25
C ASN A 83 4.44 11.70 -2.13
N LYS A 84 4.17 11.13 -3.32
CA LYS A 84 3.15 11.65 -4.23
C LYS A 84 1.73 11.18 -3.88
N VAL A 85 1.59 10.03 -3.25
CA VAL A 85 0.30 9.38 -3.00
C VAL A 85 -0.09 9.37 -1.53
N ALA A 86 0.84 9.68 -0.63
CA ALA A 86 0.61 9.63 0.81
C ALA A 86 1.52 10.62 1.53
N LYS A 87 1.39 10.66 2.84
CA LYS A 87 2.17 11.54 3.71
C LYS A 87 3.13 10.71 4.54
N LYS A 88 4.41 11.04 4.52
CA LYS A 88 5.40 10.44 5.40
C LYS A 88 5.13 10.90 6.84
N THR A 89 5.03 9.96 7.76
CA THR A 89 4.80 10.27 9.17
C THR A 89 6.13 10.44 9.91
N SER A 90 6.04 10.96 11.12
CA SER A 90 7.20 11.11 12.02
C SER A 90 7.40 9.89 12.92
N PHE A 91 6.53 8.88 12.85
CA PHE A 91 6.65 7.68 13.67
C PHE A 91 7.74 6.76 13.12
N ILE A 92 8.48 6.15 14.04
CA ILE A 92 9.48 5.14 13.70
C ILE A 92 9.08 3.82 14.35
N GLN A 93 9.56 2.72 13.79
CA GLN A 93 9.23 1.38 14.25
C GLN A 93 10.37 0.84 15.12
N TYR A 94 9.99 0.23 16.24
CA TYR A 94 10.89 -0.60 17.05
C TYR A 94 10.49 -2.06 16.93
N ARG A 95 11.47 -2.91 16.90
CA ARG A 95 11.27 -4.36 16.85
C ARG A 95 12.02 -5.01 18.01
N ALA A 96 11.29 -5.82 18.77
CA ALA A 96 11.86 -6.57 19.86
C ALA A 96 12.75 -7.72 19.36
#